data_3fac3ce421e3ea62e1a2225117b4c496
#
_entry.id   3fac3ce421e3ea62e1a2225117b4c496
#
_cell.length_a   1.000
_cell.length_b   1.000
_cell.length_c   1.000
_cell.angle_alpha   90.00
_cell.angle_beta   90.00
_cell.angle_gamma   90.00
#
_symmetry.space_group_name_H-M   'P 1'
#
loop_
_entity.id
_entity.type
_entity.pdbx_description
1 polymer ?
#
loop_
_entity_poly.entity_id
_entity_poly.type
_entity_poly.pdbx_seq_one_letter_code
_entity_poly.pdbx_strand_id
1 'polypeptide(L)'
;AGVVFNLYTGPSIMMHVAAEPGRRWLTRDYLYRCFAYPFIQLKCHRVGGLVREDNLEAQRFDEHLGFKREGLIRRGADDGTNLILYGMLKEECRWLEMKR
;
A
#
# COMPACT_ATOMS: atom_id res chain seq x y z
N ALA A 1 -3.48 13.86 -4.30
CA ALA A 1 -3.09 12.47 -3.99
C ALA A 1 -4.05 11.51 -4.66
N GLY A 2 -3.55 10.39 -5.06
CA GLY A 2 -4.36 9.38 -5.68
C GLY A 2 -3.90 7.99 -5.33
N VAL A 3 -4.80 7.03 -5.51
CA VAL A 3 -4.49 5.63 -5.27
C VAL A 3 -4.88 4.85 -6.51
N VAL A 4 -3.95 4.04 -7.00
CA VAL A 4 -4.16 3.21 -8.17
C VAL A 4 -4.04 1.76 -7.76
N PHE A 5 -4.99 0.94 -8.20
CA PHE A 5 -4.99 -0.49 -7.93
C PHE A 5 -4.74 -1.25 -9.22
N ASN A 6 -3.93 -2.30 -9.16
CA ASN A 6 -3.72 -3.18 -10.31
C ASN A 6 -3.33 -4.58 -9.83
N LEU A 7 -3.11 -5.45 -10.81
CA LEU A 7 -2.72 -6.85 -10.56
C LEU A 7 -3.71 -7.55 -9.62
N TYR A 8 -4.99 -7.30 -9.86
CA TYR A 8 -6.04 -7.95 -9.09
C TYR A 8 -6.11 -9.44 -9.47
N THR A 9 -5.95 -10.30 -8.47
CA THR A 9 -5.97 -11.74 -8.69
C THR A 9 -7.17 -12.42 -8.03
N GLY A 10 -8.04 -11.64 -7.38
CA GLY A 10 -9.10 -12.16 -6.53
C GLY A 10 -8.74 -11.99 -5.07
N PRO A 11 -7.83 -12.82 -4.52
CA PRO A 11 -7.44 -12.66 -3.12
C PRO A 11 -6.46 -11.52 -2.88
N SER A 12 -5.83 -10.99 -3.91
CA SER A 12 -4.75 -10.03 -3.76
C SER A 12 -4.86 -8.92 -4.79
N ILE A 13 -4.40 -7.73 -4.42
CA ILE A 13 -4.33 -6.59 -5.33
C ILE A 13 -3.14 -5.73 -4.95
N MET A 14 -2.53 -5.07 -5.94
CA MET A 14 -1.45 -4.13 -5.68
C MET A 14 -2.02 -2.73 -5.60
N MET A 15 -1.51 -1.96 -4.65
CA MET A 15 -1.95 -0.58 -4.42
C MET A 15 -0.76 0.35 -4.58
N HIS A 16 -0.95 1.43 -5.33
CA HIS A 16 0.07 2.46 -5.52
C HIS A 16 -0.50 3.77 -5.04
N VAL A 17 0.23 4.43 -4.16
CA VAL A 17 -0.21 5.70 -3.59
C VAL A 17 0.69 6.79 -4.13
N ALA A 18 0.09 7.78 -4.77
CA ALA A 18 0.80 8.97 -5.24
C ALA A 18 0.66 10.03 -4.16
N ALA A 19 1.73 10.25 -3.41
CA ALA A 19 1.74 11.21 -2.31
C ALA A 19 2.33 12.52 -2.78
N GLU A 20 1.72 13.61 -2.36
CA GLU A 20 2.22 14.95 -2.62
C GLU A 20 2.81 15.53 -1.34
N PRO A 21 3.66 16.56 -1.46
CA PRO A 21 4.17 17.23 -0.28
C PRO A 21 3.02 17.73 0.58
N GLY A 22 3.18 17.66 1.87
CA GLY A 22 2.09 17.95 2.80
C GLY A 22 1.20 16.74 2.95
N ARG A 23 0.66 16.57 4.11
CA ARG A 23 -0.06 15.34 4.42
C ARG A 23 -1.49 15.57 4.85
N ARG A 24 -2.06 16.69 4.43
CA ARG A 24 -3.41 17.04 4.85
C ARG A 24 -4.45 16.09 4.29
N TRP A 25 -4.11 15.42 3.19
CA TRP A 25 -5.01 14.44 2.60
C TRP A 25 -5.03 13.12 3.36
N LEU A 26 -4.08 12.90 4.29
CA LEU A 26 -3.99 11.66 5.05
C LEU A 26 -4.91 11.71 6.25
N THR A 27 -6.21 11.67 6.01
CA THR A 27 -7.19 11.58 7.08
C THR A 27 -7.59 10.13 7.29
N ARG A 28 -8.16 9.84 8.47
CA ARG A 28 -8.66 8.50 8.75
C ARG A 28 -9.73 8.09 7.76
N ASP A 29 -10.61 9.02 7.40
CA ASP A 29 -11.65 8.71 6.42
C ASP A 29 -11.07 8.34 5.07
N TYR A 30 -10.06 9.08 4.62
CA TYR A 30 -9.42 8.78 3.35
C TYR A 30 -8.75 7.41 3.39
N LEU A 31 -8.03 7.13 4.47
CA LEU A 31 -7.36 5.84 4.63
C LEU A 31 -8.37 4.70 4.71
N TYR A 32 -9.47 4.92 5.43
CA TYR A 32 -10.53 3.92 5.46
C TYR A 32 -11.01 3.60 4.04
N ARG A 33 -11.27 4.63 3.25
CA ARG A 33 -11.78 4.43 1.89
C ARG A 33 -10.76 3.70 1.01
N CYS A 34 -9.48 4.05 1.16
CA CYS A 34 -8.44 3.42 0.37
C CYS A 34 -8.35 1.92 0.64
N PHE A 35 -8.52 1.51 1.88
CA PHE A 35 -8.41 0.11 2.23
C PHE A 35 -9.75 -0.62 2.16
N ALA A 36 -10.86 0.10 2.28
CA ALA A 36 -12.17 -0.53 2.17
C ALA A 36 -12.41 -1.06 0.77
N TYR A 37 -11.90 -0.39 -0.26
CA TYR A 37 -12.10 -0.86 -1.61
C TYR A 37 -11.53 -2.27 -1.81
N PRO A 38 -10.24 -2.52 -1.54
CA PRO A 38 -9.74 -3.87 -1.75
C PRO A 38 -10.24 -4.88 -0.72
N PHE A 39 -10.34 -4.50 0.54
CA PHE A 39 -10.62 -5.48 1.59
C PHE A 39 -12.10 -5.75 1.76
N ILE A 40 -12.95 -4.77 1.54
CA ILE A 40 -14.40 -4.93 1.77
C ILE A 40 -15.13 -5.12 0.46
N GLN A 41 -14.92 -4.25 -0.51
CA GLN A 41 -15.65 -4.34 -1.76
C GLN A 41 -15.16 -5.48 -2.64
N LEU A 42 -13.84 -5.61 -2.81
CA LEU A 42 -13.27 -6.68 -3.62
C LEU A 42 -13.03 -7.96 -2.80
N LYS A 43 -13.13 -7.86 -1.50
CA LYS A 43 -12.96 -8.99 -0.57
C LYS A 43 -11.60 -9.66 -0.70
N CYS A 44 -10.57 -8.86 -0.97
CA CYS A 44 -9.21 -9.37 -1.03
C CYS A 44 -8.73 -9.75 0.36
N HIS A 45 -7.82 -10.72 0.41
CA HIS A 45 -7.17 -11.10 1.66
C HIS A 45 -5.93 -10.28 1.93
N ARG A 46 -5.39 -9.66 0.89
CA ARG A 46 -4.10 -9.00 0.98
C ARG A 46 -4.02 -7.84 -0.01
N VAL A 47 -3.29 -6.79 0.41
CA VAL A 47 -2.93 -5.67 -0.44
C VAL A 47 -1.42 -5.55 -0.45
N GLY A 48 -0.81 -5.40 -1.60
CA GLY A 48 0.63 -5.26 -1.72
C GLY A 48 1.04 -3.94 -2.31
N GLY A 49 2.33 -3.63 -2.20
CA GLY A 49 2.90 -2.42 -2.79
C GLY A 49 4.36 -2.62 -3.10
N LEU A 50 4.83 -1.87 -4.09
CA LEU A 50 6.24 -1.90 -4.48
C LEU A 50 6.85 -0.53 -4.23
N VAL A 51 8.02 -0.50 -3.59
CA VAL A 51 8.72 0.73 -3.25
C VAL A 51 10.18 0.59 -3.68
N ARG A 52 10.71 1.63 -4.33
CA ARG A 52 12.13 1.63 -4.70
C ARG A 52 12.99 1.52 -3.45
N GLU A 53 14.05 0.74 -3.56
CA GLU A 53 14.96 0.53 -2.42
C GLU A 53 15.61 1.83 -1.97
N ASP A 54 15.79 2.78 -2.88
CA ASP A 54 16.42 4.05 -2.55
C ASP A 54 15.41 5.12 -2.11
N ASN A 55 14.13 4.80 -2.04
CA ASN A 55 13.11 5.76 -1.63
C ASN A 55 12.75 5.53 -0.16
N LEU A 56 13.58 6.08 0.72
CA LEU A 56 13.41 5.85 2.15
C LEU A 56 12.14 6.48 2.69
N GLU A 57 11.72 7.59 2.11
CA GLU A 57 10.50 8.27 2.56
C GLU A 57 9.27 7.40 2.30
N ALA A 58 9.19 6.80 1.12
CA ALA A 58 8.07 5.92 0.79
C ALA A 58 8.08 4.67 1.66
N GLN A 59 9.26 4.14 1.98
CA GLN A 59 9.36 2.98 2.86
C GLN A 59 8.81 3.31 4.24
N ARG A 60 9.18 4.46 4.79
CA ARG A 60 8.68 4.88 6.11
C ARG A 60 7.18 5.09 6.07
N PHE A 61 6.68 5.65 4.97
CA PHE A 61 5.24 5.89 4.82
C PHE A 61 4.48 4.57 4.81
N ASP A 62 4.93 3.61 4.02
CA ASP A 62 4.25 2.32 3.95
C ASP A 62 4.29 1.60 5.29
N GLU A 63 5.44 1.64 5.97
CA GLU A 63 5.56 0.99 7.26
C GLU A 63 4.68 1.68 8.31
N HIS A 64 4.54 2.99 8.21
CA HIS A 64 3.64 3.72 9.11
C HIS A 64 2.19 3.32 8.89
N LEU A 65 1.81 3.05 7.64
CA LEU A 65 0.45 2.60 7.35
C LEU A 65 0.18 1.18 7.86
N GLY A 66 1.23 0.41 8.09
CA GLY A 66 1.06 -0.95 8.60
C GLY A 66 1.49 -2.03 7.62
N PHE A 67 2.04 -1.64 6.47
CA PHE A 67 2.60 -2.62 5.55
C PHE A 67 3.85 -3.24 6.13
N LYS A 68 4.07 -4.50 5.83
CA LYS A 68 5.26 -5.22 6.25
C LYS A 68 6.12 -5.55 5.05
N ARG A 69 7.43 -5.45 5.23
CA ARG A 69 8.37 -5.82 4.19
C ARG A 69 8.33 -7.32 3.98
N GLU A 70 8.06 -7.75 2.75
CA GLU A 70 7.93 -9.17 2.45
C GLU A 70 9.01 -9.70 1.54
N GLY A 71 9.64 -8.84 0.75
CA GLY A 71 10.67 -9.35 -0.15
C GLY A 71 11.36 -8.26 -0.93
N LEU A 72 12.29 -8.70 -1.78
CA LEU A 72 13.09 -7.82 -2.62
C LEU A 72 13.01 -8.31 -4.05
N ILE A 73 12.69 -7.41 -4.96
CA ILE A 73 12.66 -7.70 -6.39
C ILE A 73 13.90 -7.06 -6.98
N ARG A 74 14.88 -7.89 -7.31
CA ARG A 74 16.16 -7.40 -7.81
C ARG A 74 15.97 -6.79 -9.18
N ARG A 75 16.49 -5.56 -9.35
CA ARG A 75 16.41 -4.81 -10.62
C ARG A 75 14.98 -4.67 -11.13
N GLY A 76 14.04 -4.50 -10.21
CA GLY A 76 12.64 -4.40 -10.60
C GLY A 76 12.23 -3.06 -11.15
N ALA A 77 13.02 -2.01 -10.90
CA ALA A 77 12.71 -0.68 -11.41
C ALA A 77 13.34 -0.48 -12.78
N ASP A 78 12.83 0.51 -13.51
CA ASP A 78 13.26 0.77 -14.88
C ASP A 78 14.76 1.04 -15.00
N ASP A 79 15.35 1.67 -14.01
CA ASP A 79 16.76 2.04 -14.02
C ASP A 79 17.66 0.98 -13.39
N GLY A 80 17.11 -0.19 -13.06
CA GLY A 80 17.86 -1.28 -12.48
C GLY A 80 17.92 -1.25 -10.96
N THR A 81 17.29 -0.28 -10.32
CA THR A 81 17.20 -0.24 -8.86
C THR A 81 16.30 -1.37 -8.38
N ASN A 82 16.61 -1.92 -7.22
CA ASN A 82 15.78 -2.96 -6.63
C ASN A 82 14.46 -2.37 -6.11
N LEU A 83 13.43 -3.20 -6.10
CA LEU A 83 12.14 -2.85 -5.50
C LEU A 83 11.93 -3.68 -4.24
N ILE A 84 11.34 -3.05 -3.24
CA ILE A 84 10.94 -3.73 -2.02
C ILE A 84 9.47 -4.05 -2.11
N LEU A 85 9.12 -5.30 -1.83
CA LEU A 85 7.72 -5.74 -1.82
C LEU A 85 7.19 -5.58 -0.41
N TYR A 86 6.11 -4.82 -0.29
CA TYR A 86 5.37 -4.65 0.95
C TYR A 86 4.02 -5.32 0.84
N GLY A 87 3.50 -5.80 1.95
CA GLY A 87 2.20 -6.43 1.97
C GLY A 87 1.48 -6.16 3.27
N MET A 88 0.15 -6.20 3.20
CA MET A 88 -0.72 -6.05 4.36
C MET A 88 -1.87 -7.04 4.22
N LEU A 89 -2.07 -7.85 5.22
CA LEU A 89 -3.21 -8.76 5.26
C LEU A 89 -4.43 -8.01 5.79
N LYS A 90 -5.61 -8.50 5.42
CA LYS A 90 -6.85 -7.84 5.83
C LYS A 90 -6.92 -7.69 7.35
N GLU A 91 -6.54 -8.73 8.07
CA GLU A 91 -6.62 -8.70 9.54
C GLU A 91 -5.57 -7.80 10.16
N GLU A 92 -4.56 -7.37 9.39
CA GLU A 92 -3.54 -6.44 9.86
C GLU A 92 -3.91 -4.98 9.62
N CYS A 93 -4.98 -4.73 8.88
CA CYS A 93 -5.34 -3.38 8.49
C CYS A 93 -6.14 -2.70 9.59
N ARG A 94 -5.46 -1.82 10.33
CA ARG A 94 -6.11 -1.11 11.44
C ARG A 94 -7.05 0.00 10.96
N TRP A 95 -6.94 0.41 9.71
CA TRP A 95 -7.72 1.54 9.20
C TRP A 95 -9.19 1.21 9.05
N LEU A 96 -9.51 -0.06 8.85
CA LEU A 96 -10.91 -0.48 8.75
C LEU A 96 -11.62 -0.41 10.10
N GLU A 97 -10.88 -0.59 11.19
CA GLU A 97 -11.46 -0.59 12.53
C GLU A 97 -11.68 0.81 13.07
N MET A 98 -11.06 1.80 12.46
CA MET A 98 -11.19 3.19 12.94
C MET A 98 -12.46 3.85 12.46
N LYS A 99 -13.22 3.17 11.62
CA LYS A 99 -14.48 3.68 11.12
C LYS A 99 -15.59 3.20 12.04
N ARG A 100 -15.94 4.01 12.95
CA ARG A 100 -16.99 3.67 13.91
C ARG A 100 -17.82 4.87 14.23
#